data_946f53d55bec70c62d8380519857c801
#
_entry.id   946f53d55bec70c62d8380519857c801
#
_cell.length_a   1.000
_cell.length_b   1.000
_cell.length_c   1.000
_cell.angle_alpha   90.00
_cell.angle_beta   90.00
_cell.angle_gamma   90.00
#
_symmetry.space_group_name_H-M   'P 1'
#
loop_
_entity.id
_entity.type
_entity.pdbx_description
1 polymer ?
#
loop_
_entity_poly.entity_id
_entity_poly.type
_entity_poly.pdbx_seq_one_letter_code
_entity_poly.pdbx_strand_id
1 'polypeptide(L)'
;MINIALLGLGRIGIMHGKNLMRNKEFKLKYVYDINKKLTNKISKVLKSSPIHNPSIAFKDKEIDAIFIASTTSTHIKFILEAVKYKKAIFCEKPLDLNINKIDNCKKKIKLEKVN
;
A
#
# COMPACT_ATOMS: atom_id res chain seq x y z
N MET A 1 9.65 8.10 -12.99
CA MET A 1 8.50 8.30 -12.09
C MET A 1 8.17 6.99 -11.38
N ILE A 2 7.99 7.06 -10.08
CA ILE A 2 7.71 5.88 -9.26
C ILE A 2 6.20 5.68 -9.19
N ASN A 3 5.72 4.53 -9.65
CA ASN A 3 4.29 4.19 -9.62
C ASN A 3 3.92 3.54 -8.30
N ILE A 4 2.93 4.09 -7.62
CA ILE A 4 2.54 3.68 -6.27
C ILE A 4 1.07 3.24 -6.26
N ALA A 5 0.79 2.21 -5.47
CA ALA A 5 -0.55 1.84 -5.07
C ALA A 5 -0.72 2.15 -3.58
N LEU A 6 -1.79 2.84 -3.23
CA LEU A 6 -2.14 3.18 -1.85
C LEU A 6 -3.24 2.26 -1.36
N LEU A 7 -2.98 1.54 -0.29
CA LEU A 7 -3.93 0.64 0.35
C LEU A 7 -4.36 1.22 1.70
N GLY A 8 -5.63 1.53 1.81
CA GLY A 8 -6.21 2.17 2.99
C GLY A 8 -6.51 3.64 2.74
N LEU A 9 -7.79 4.00 2.80
CA LEU A 9 -8.28 5.34 2.49
C LEU A 9 -9.02 5.97 3.69
N GLY A 10 -8.55 5.66 4.89
CA GLY A 10 -8.96 6.39 6.07
C GLY A 10 -8.28 7.76 6.07
N ARG A 11 -8.43 8.49 7.18
CA ARG A 11 -7.88 9.84 7.32
C ARG A 11 -6.39 9.95 6.98
N ILE A 12 -5.59 9.02 7.53
CA ILE A 12 -4.14 9.00 7.31
C ILE A 12 -3.81 8.64 5.86
N GLY A 13 -4.51 7.64 5.31
CA GLY A 13 -4.32 7.22 3.91
C GLY A 13 -4.61 8.35 2.94
N ILE A 14 -5.70 9.08 3.14
CA ILE A 14 -6.04 10.22 2.29
C ILE A 14 -4.98 11.33 2.38
N MET A 15 -4.46 11.59 3.57
CA MET A 15 -3.38 12.57 3.77
C MET A 15 -2.14 12.19 2.96
N HIS A 16 -1.72 10.94 3.07
CA HIS A 16 -0.57 10.44 2.30
C HIS A 16 -0.85 10.46 0.79
N GLY A 17 -2.05 10.09 0.38
CA GLY A 17 -2.44 10.12 -1.03
C GLY A 17 -2.35 11.52 -1.63
N LYS A 18 -2.80 12.53 -0.90
CA LYS A 18 -2.67 13.92 -1.33
C LYS A 18 -1.22 14.36 -1.46
N ASN A 19 -0.37 13.96 -0.53
CA ASN A 19 1.06 14.27 -0.58
C ASN A 19 1.74 13.59 -1.77
N LEU A 20 1.42 12.33 -2.02
CA LEU A 20 1.95 11.59 -3.16
C LEU A 20 1.51 12.21 -4.49
N MET A 21 0.24 12.57 -4.60
CA MET A 21 -0.32 13.18 -5.80
C MET A 21 0.36 14.50 -6.16
N ARG A 22 0.78 15.26 -5.15
CA ARG A 22 1.43 16.56 -5.35
C ARG A 22 2.91 16.46 -5.68
N ASN A 23 3.54 15.31 -5.45
CA ASN A 23 4.96 15.13 -5.70
C ASN A 23 5.17 14.60 -7.12
N LYS A 24 5.93 15.36 -7.92
CA LYS A 24 6.16 15.04 -9.34
C LYS A 24 6.97 13.75 -9.57
N GLU A 25 7.68 13.26 -8.55
CA GLU A 25 8.46 12.03 -8.65
C GLU A 25 7.60 10.78 -8.55
N PHE A 26 6.37 10.91 -8.07
CA PHE A 26 5.47 9.79 -7.83
C PHE A 26 4.22 9.89 -8.70
N LYS A 27 3.75 8.72 -9.14
CA LYS A 27 2.43 8.57 -9.75
C LYS A 27 1.60 7.65 -8.86
N LEU A 28 0.53 8.20 -8.29
CA LEU A 28 -0.45 7.39 -7.57
C LEU A 28 -1.36 6.71 -8.58
N LYS A 29 -1.05 5.45 -8.91
CA LYS A 29 -1.76 4.71 -9.95
C LYS A 29 -3.06 4.12 -9.44
N TYR A 30 -3.01 3.44 -8.28
CA TYR A 30 -4.17 2.75 -7.71
C TYR A 30 -4.42 3.19 -6.28
N VAL A 31 -5.70 3.21 -5.91
CA VAL A 31 -6.14 3.33 -4.52
C VAL A 31 -7.10 2.20 -4.20
N TYR A 32 -7.01 1.70 -2.98
CA TYR A 32 -7.83 0.60 -2.49
C TYR A 32 -8.24 0.83 -1.05
N ASP A 33 -9.51 0.52 -0.75
CA ASP A 33 -10.02 0.36 0.59
C ASP A 33 -11.05 -0.76 0.56
N ILE A 34 -11.24 -1.45 1.69
CA ILE A 34 -12.26 -2.49 1.79
C ILE A 34 -13.66 -1.92 1.57
N ASN A 35 -13.86 -0.66 1.89
CA ASN A 35 -15.10 0.07 1.62
C ASN A 35 -15.10 0.53 0.15
N LYS A 36 -15.89 -0.15 -0.68
CA LYS A 36 -15.93 0.12 -2.13
C LYS A 36 -16.42 1.54 -2.46
N LYS A 37 -17.41 2.02 -1.73
CA LYS A 37 -17.94 3.38 -1.95
C LYS A 37 -16.89 4.43 -1.64
N LEU A 38 -16.15 4.23 -0.56
CA LEU A 38 -15.04 5.11 -0.18
C LEU A 38 -13.94 5.08 -1.23
N THR A 39 -13.58 3.90 -1.72
CA THR A 39 -12.58 3.74 -2.77
C THR A 39 -12.95 4.53 -4.02
N ASN A 40 -14.18 4.39 -4.48
CA ASN A 40 -14.65 5.11 -5.68
C ASN A 40 -14.68 6.62 -5.47
N LYS A 41 -15.11 7.07 -4.30
CA LYS A 41 -15.16 8.50 -3.97
C LYS A 41 -13.75 9.10 -3.92
N ILE A 42 -12.85 8.47 -3.17
CA ILE A 42 -11.53 9.02 -2.93
C ILE A 42 -10.62 8.90 -4.17
N SER A 43 -10.83 7.90 -5.00
CA SER A 43 -10.08 7.79 -6.26
C SER A 43 -10.21 9.04 -7.12
N LYS A 44 -11.38 9.64 -7.12
CA LYS A 44 -11.62 10.89 -7.87
C LYS A 44 -10.88 12.06 -7.26
N VAL A 45 -10.87 12.16 -5.93
CA VAL A 45 -10.15 13.21 -5.19
C VAL A 45 -8.65 13.11 -5.45
N LEU A 46 -8.11 11.88 -5.45
CA LEU A 46 -6.68 11.61 -5.62
C LEU A 46 -6.27 11.42 -7.08
N LYS A 47 -7.20 11.56 -8.01
CA LYS A 47 -6.94 11.41 -9.45
C LYS A 47 -6.23 10.11 -9.80
N SER A 48 -6.72 9.01 -9.24
CA SER A 48 -6.15 7.67 -9.36
C SER A 48 -7.24 6.66 -9.70
N SER A 49 -6.85 5.46 -10.07
CA SER A 49 -7.80 4.40 -10.43
C SER A 49 -8.22 3.61 -9.20
N PRO A 50 -9.53 3.45 -8.97
CA PRO A 50 -10.00 2.60 -7.88
C PRO A 50 -9.81 1.13 -8.24
N ILE A 51 -9.35 0.33 -7.28
CA ILE A 51 -9.35 -1.13 -7.39
C ILE A 51 -10.11 -1.71 -6.22
N HIS A 52 -10.80 -2.83 -6.45
CA HIS A 52 -11.60 -3.50 -5.42
C HIS A 52 -11.01 -4.84 -4.99
N ASN A 53 -9.85 -5.18 -5.55
CA ASN A 53 -9.05 -6.32 -5.16
C ASN A 53 -7.59 -5.86 -5.08
N PRO A 54 -6.97 -5.88 -3.89
CA PRO A 54 -5.60 -5.38 -3.74
C PRO A 54 -4.58 -6.19 -4.55
N SER A 55 -4.89 -7.44 -4.92
CA SER A 55 -3.98 -8.24 -5.73
C SER A 55 -3.70 -7.63 -7.11
N ILE A 56 -4.61 -6.81 -7.62
CA ILE A 56 -4.39 -6.08 -8.88
C ILE A 56 -3.12 -5.23 -8.78
N ALA A 57 -2.95 -4.53 -7.66
CA ALA A 57 -1.76 -3.70 -7.44
C ALA A 57 -0.49 -4.54 -7.27
N PHE A 58 -0.56 -5.62 -6.49
CA PHE A 58 0.60 -6.48 -6.25
C PHE A 58 1.10 -7.15 -7.52
N LYS A 59 0.20 -7.55 -8.40
CA LYS A 59 0.53 -8.28 -9.64
C LYS A 59 0.89 -7.35 -10.80
N ASP A 60 0.58 -6.08 -10.71
CA ASP A 60 0.88 -5.13 -11.79
C ASP A 60 2.37 -4.85 -11.84
N LYS A 61 3.02 -5.24 -12.93
CA LYS A 61 4.46 -5.06 -13.11
C LYS A 61 4.88 -3.58 -13.17
N GLU A 62 3.96 -2.68 -13.48
CA GLU A 62 4.24 -1.26 -13.51
C GLU A 62 4.24 -0.61 -12.13
N ILE A 63 3.71 -1.28 -11.11
CA ILE A 63 3.74 -0.79 -9.75
C ILE A 63 5.12 -1.03 -9.14
N ASP A 64 5.75 0.04 -8.68
CA ASP A 64 7.06 -0.01 -8.05
C ASP A 64 6.99 -0.14 -6.54
N ALA A 65 5.99 0.48 -5.91
CA ALA A 65 5.87 0.53 -4.46
C ALA A 65 4.42 0.40 -3.99
N ILE A 66 4.26 -0.19 -2.83
CA ILE A 66 2.98 -0.31 -2.12
C ILE A 66 3.04 0.56 -0.87
N PHE A 67 2.09 1.47 -0.74
CA PHE A 67 1.94 2.31 0.44
C PHE A 67 0.78 1.77 1.28
N ILE A 68 1.07 1.26 2.47
CA ILE A 68 0.08 0.59 3.32
C ILE A 68 -0.34 1.52 4.45
N ALA A 69 -1.56 2.02 4.37
CA ALA A 69 -2.18 2.89 5.38
C ALA A 69 -3.53 2.33 5.83
N SER A 70 -3.74 1.04 5.66
CA SER A 70 -4.95 0.31 6.06
C SER A 70 -4.95 0.03 7.56
N THR A 71 -5.94 -0.72 8.06
CA THR A 71 -5.99 -1.09 9.47
C THR A 71 -4.78 -1.92 9.86
N THR A 72 -4.33 -1.77 11.10
CA THR A 72 -3.13 -2.47 11.62
C THR A 72 -3.20 -3.98 11.41
N SER A 73 -4.37 -4.59 11.56
CA SER A 73 -4.56 -6.03 11.37
C SER A 73 -4.23 -6.52 9.95
N THR A 74 -4.20 -5.64 8.96
CA THR A 74 -3.89 -5.99 7.57
C THR A 74 -2.44 -5.71 7.19
N HIS A 75 -1.67 -5.00 8.00
CA HIS A 75 -0.33 -4.55 7.65
C HIS A 75 0.60 -5.70 7.26
N ILE A 76 0.74 -6.70 8.13
CA ILE A 76 1.65 -7.82 7.87
C ILE A 76 1.23 -8.60 6.62
N LYS A 77 -0.06 -8.83 6.44
CA LYS A 77 -0.58 -9.52 5.25
C LYS A 77 -0.16 -8.80 3.97
N PHE A 78 -0.36 -7.49 3.92
CA PHE A 78 -0.03 -6.70 2.74
C PHE A 78 1.49 -6.58 2.54
N ILE A 79 2.25 -6.47 3.62
CA ILE A 79 3.72 -6.47 3.53
C ILE A 79 4.21 -7.78 2.90
N LEU A 80 3.70 -8.92 3.37
CA LEU A 80 4.11 -10.22 2.84
C LEU A 80 3.73 -10.39 1.36
N GLU A 81 2.57 -9.90 0.94
CA GLU A 81 2.20 -9.89 -0.47
C GLU A 81 3.14 -9.01 -1.30
N ALA A 82 3.45 -7.82 -0.82
CA ALA A 82 4.38 -6.93 -1.50
C ALA A 82 5.77 -7.55 -1.63
N VAL A 83 6.25 -8.23 -0.59
CA VAL A 83 7.53 -8.97 -0.62
C VAL A 83 7.50 -10.06 -1.69
N LYS A 84 6.40 -10.81 -1.77
CA LYS A 84 6.23 -11.89 -2.74
C LYS A 84 6.42 -11.37 -4.18
N TYR A 85 5.92 -10.19 -4.47
CA TYR A 85 6.03 -9.57 -5.79
C TYR A 85 7.18 -8.55 -5.88
N LYS A 86 8.05 -8.53 -4.89
CA LYS A 86 9.27 -7.69 -4.85
C LYS A 86 8.98 -6.19 -5.01
N LYS A 87 7.88 -5.73 -4.44
CA LYS A 87 7.53 -4.31 -4.42
C LYS A 87 8.21 -3.62 -3.25
N ALA A 88 8.66 -2.39 -3.44
CA ALA A 88 9.07 -1.55 -2.33
C ALA A 88 7.87 -1.26 -1.42
N ILE A 89 8.10 -1.05 -0.14
CA ILE A 89 7.04 -0.98 0.86
C ILE A 89 7.22 0.23 1.75
N PHE A 90 6.15 1.01 1.91
CA PHE A 90 5.98 1.92 3.03
C PHE A 90 4.76 1.46 3.81
N CYS A 91 4.90 1.29 5.12
CA CYS A 91 3.79 0.85 5.96
C CYS A 91 3.66 1.75 7.18
N GLU A 92 2.43 2.25 7.42
CA GLU A 92 2.12 3.03 8.62
C GLU A 92 2.28 2.18 9.87
N LYS A 93 2.73 2.82 10.93
CA LYS A 93 2.88 2.17 12.24
C LYS A 93 1.54 2.13 12.99
N PRO A 94 1.37 1.21 13.94
CA PRO A 94 2.29 0.11 14.22
C PRO A 94 2.22 -0.96 13.13
N LEU A 95 3.32 -1.70 12.93
CA LEU A 95 3.33 -2.78 11.93
C LEU A 95 2.33 -3.87 12.29
N ASP A 96 2.30 -4.26 13.55
CA ASP A 96 1.34 -5.20 14.12
C ASP A 96 1.36 -5.08 15.64
N LEU A 97 0.34 -5.61 16.29
CA LEU A 97 0.29 -5.71 17.76
C LEU A 97 0.99 -6.98 18.27
N ASN A 98 1.32 -7.92 17.38
CA ASN A 98 1.98 -9.17 17.71
C ASN A 98 3.44 -9.13 17.27
N ILE A 99 4.36 -9.13 18.26
CA ILE A 99 5.79 -9.01 17.99
C ILE A 99 6.36 -10.18 17.20
N ASN A 100 5.82 -11.39 17.39
CA ASN A 100 6.27 -12.57 16.63
C ASN A 100 5.95 -12.42 15.14
N LYS A 101 4.79 -11.89 14.81
CA LYS A 101 4.43 -11.60 13.41
C LYS A 101 5.36 -10.57 12.81
N ILE A 102 5.72 -9.53 13.55
CA ILE A 102 6.67 -8.50 13.10
C ILE A 102 8.03 -9.12 12.83
N ASP A 103 8.54 -9.95 13.74
CA ASP A 103 9.85 -10.59 13.58
C ASP A 103 9.88 -11.54 12.37
N ASN A 104 8.84 -12.35 12.18
CA ASN A 104 8.74 -13.24 11.02
C ASN A 104 8.68 -12.45 9.71
N CYS A 105 7.95 -11.33 9.70
CA CYS A 105 7.86 -10.46 8.55
C CYS A 105 9.21 -9.85 8.20
N LYS A 106 9.96 -9.37 9.20
CA LYS A 106 11.31 -8.82 9.00
C LYS A 106 12.26 -9.84 8.39
N LYS A 107 12.22 -11.08 8.86
CA LYS A 107 13.02 -12.17 8.30
C LYS A 107 12.70 -12.41 6.83
N LYS A 108 11.42 -12.40 6.47
CA LYS A 108 10.97 -12.61 5.10
C LYS A 108 11.45 -11.48 4.18
N ILE A 109 11.33 -10.24 4.62
CA ILE A 109 11.83 -9.07 3.88
C ILE A 109 13.33 -9.21 3.61
N LYS A 110 14.09 -9.58 4.62
CA LYS A 110 15.54 -9.75 4.51
C LYS A 110 15.91 -10.84 3.52
N LEU A 111 15.20 -11.98 3.56
CA LEU A 111 15.43 -13.10 2.63
C LEU A 111 15.15 -12.71 1.19
N GLU A 112 14.07 -11.98 0.93
CA GLU A 112 13.67 -11.57 -0.41
C GLU A 112 14.39 -10.29 -0.88
N LYS A 113 15.18 -9.66 -0.04
CA LYS A 113 15.94 -8.42 -0.33
C LYS A 113 15.01 -7.29 -0.83
N VAL A 114 13.92 -7.08 -0.13
CA VAL A 114 12.93 -6.03 -0.43
C VAL A 114 13.08 -4.87 0.56
N ASN A 115 12.85 -3.67 0.05
CA ASN A 115 12.88 -2.45 0.85
C ASN A 115 11.52 -2.10 1.46
#